data_9955695392907d73a72e875aa6115396
#
_entry.id   9955695392907d73a72e875aa6115396
#
_cell.length_a   1.000
_cell.length_b   1.000
_cell.length_c   1.000
_cell.angle_alpha   90.00
_cell.angle_beta   90.00
_cell.angle_gamma   90.00
#
_symmetry.space_group_name_H-M   'P 1'
#
loop_
_entity.id
_entity.type
_entity.pdbx_description
1 polymer ?
#
loop_
_entity_poly.entity_id
_entity_poly.type
_entity_poly.pdbx_seq_one_letter_code
_entity_poly.pdbx_strand_id
1 'polypeptide(L)'
;DGIRARVAHDDFDTLPKSERSLYDGLRRPGTSFILECKAASPSLGLIREHYEPGAIATVYSRPAYKAAGISVLCEPDKFGGDYDPLATAAATTHLPVLCKDFIIDEVQLYAARYYGADAVLLMLSVLNDEEYTRLSALAEHLGLDVLTEVIDEAEAQRAARLGAKIFGVNHRNLHDLTIDLDRSAQLARFAPAD
;
A
#
# COMPACT_ATOMS: atom_id res chain seq x y z
N ASP A 1 17.68 5.39 6.60
CA ASP A 1 18.64 6.50 6.28
C ASP A 1 18.63 6.89 4.79
N GLY A 2 18.54 5.93 3.86
CA GLY A 2 18.58 6.21 2.42
C GLY A 2 17.45 7.13 1.93
N ILE A 3 16.21 6.90 2.33
CA ILE A 3 15.07 7.72 1.90
C ILE A 3 15.14 9.15 2.45
N ARG A 4 15.60 9.33 3.70
CA ARG A 4 15.80 10.68 4.28
C ARG A 4 16.77 11.51 3.48
N ALA A 5 17.86 10.91 2.98
CA ALA A 5 18.84 11.62 2.16
C ALA A 5 18.28 11.98 0.78
N ARG A 6 17.42 11.14 0.19
CA ARG A 6 16.82 11.38 -1.14
C ARG A 6 15.82 12.54 -1.13
N VAL A 7 15.10 12.73 -0.03
CA VAL A 7 14.04 13.75 0.09
C VAL A 7 14.42 14.92 1.02
N ALA A 8 15.68 15.00 1.49
CA ALA A 8 16.13 15.97 2.48
C ALA A 8 16.08 17.44 2.03
N HIS A 9 15.93 17.70 0.74
CA HIS A 9 15.96 19.05 0.15
C HIS A 9 14.60 19.49 -0.39
N ASP A 10 13.55 18.64 -0.24
CA ASP A 10 12.24 18.92 -0.80
C ASP A 10 11.36 19.68 0.20
N ASP A 11 10.59 20.62 -0.30
CA ASP A 11 9.57 21.34 0.48
C ASP A 11 8.29 20.50 0.47
N PHE A 12 8.10 19.69 1.50
CA PHE A 12 6.95 18.82 1.62
C PHE A 12 5.63 19.55 1.83
N ASP A 13 5.66 20.80 2.30
CA ASP A 13 4.46 21.61 2.50
C ASP A 13 3.79 21.98 1.16
N THR A 14 4.55 21.88 0.06
CA THR A 14 4.05 22.17 -1.30
C THR A 14 3.65 20.96 -2.10
N LEU A 15 3.76 19.74 -1.55
CA LEU A 15 3.37 18.52 -2.27
C LEU A 15 1.87 18.54 -2.63
N PRO A 16 1.53 18.35 -3.92
CA PRO A 16 0.13 18.28 -4.31
C PRO A 16 -0.51 17.01 -3.73
N LYS A 17 -1.74 17.14 -3.25
CA LYS A 17 -2.55 15.99 -2.82
C LYS A 17 -2.82 15.07 -4.01
N SER A 18 -3.05 13.78 -3.74
CA SER A 18 -3.48 12.88 -4.79
C SER A 18 -4.89 13.22 -5.27
N GLU A 19 -5.11 13.08 -6.58
CA GLU A 19 -6.43 13.17 -7.22
C GLU A 19 -7.05 11.79 -7.50
N ARG A 20 -6.30 10.71 -7.24
CA ARG A 20 -6.75 9.33 -7.42
C ARG A 20 -7.02 8.69 -6.07
N SER A 21 -8.11 7.92 -5.95
CA SER A 21 -8.50 7.25 -4.71
C SER A 21 -8.58 5.75 -4.89
N LEU A 22 -7.82 5.03 -4.07
CA LEU A 22 -7.90 3.59 -3.93
C LEU A 22 -9.21 3.18 -3.26
N TYR A 23 -9.65 3.96 -2.28
CA TYR A 23 -10.93 3.76 -1.60
C TYR A 23 -12.10 3.77 -2.57
N ASP A 24 -12.19 4.78 -3.42
CA ASP A 24 -13.25 4.86 -4.44
C ASP A 24 -13.14 3.73 -5.48
N GLY A 25 -11.92 3.34 -5.84
CA GLY A 25 -11.67 2.22 -6.73
C GLY A 25 -12.22 0.90 -6.18
N LEU A 26 -12.03 0.66 -4.88
CA LEU A 26 -12.46 -0.57 -4.19
C LEU A 26 -13.98 -0.61 -3.93
N ARG A 27 -14.64 0.54 -3.81
CA ARG A 27 -16.10 0.62 -3.60
C ARG A 27 -16.95 0.37 -4.84
N ARG A 28 -16.33 0.24 -6.01
CA ARG A 28 -17.07 -0.09 -7.23
C ARG A 28 -17.78 -1.44 -7.10
N PRO A 29 -19.00 -1.58 -7.65
CA PRO A 29 -19.73 -2.85 -7.57
C PRO A 29 -18.95 -4.03 -8.15
N GLY A 30 -18.98 -5.15 -7.44
CA GLY A 30 -18.35 -6.40 -7.85
C GLY A 30 -16.91 -6.53 -7.34
N THR A 31 -16.28 -7.64 -7.72
CA THR A 31 -14.88 -7.92 -7.35
C THR A 31 -13.93 -7.12 -8.22
N SER A 32 -13.00 -6.44 -7.58
CA SER A 32 -11.89 -5.73 -8.21
C SER A 32 -10.56 -6.20 -7.62
N PHE A 33 -9.46 -5.84 -8.28
CA PHE A 33 -8.13 -6.31 -7.93
C PHE A 33 -7.17 -5.15 -7.65
N ILE A 34 -6.29 -5.31 -6.67
CA ILE A 34 -5.06 -4.54 -6.55
C ILE A 34 -3.95 -5.42 -7.15
N LEU A 35 -3.39 -5.02 -8.26
CA LEU A 35 -2.40 -5.80 -8.99
C LEU A 35 -0.99 -5.33 -8.62
N GLU A 36 -0.11 -6.29 -8.28
CA GLU A 36 1.20 -5.98 -7.71
C GLU A 36 2.33 -5.95 -8.75
N CYS A 37 3.13 -4.89 -8.71
CA CYS A 37 4.41 -4.75 -9.39
C CYS A 37 5.54 -5.08 -8.41
N LYS A 38 6.28 -6.18 -8.64
CA LYS A 38 7.45 -6.54 -7.85
C LYS A 38 8.50 -7.29 -8.66
N ALA A 39 9.77 -7.07 -8.32
CA ALA A 39 10.92 -7.74 -8.94
C ALA A 39 11.33 -9.01 -8.19
N ALA A 40 11.21 -9.03 -6.86
CA ALA A 40 11.65 -10.11 -6.00
C ALA A 40 10.73 -10.33 -4.79
N SER A 41 10.86 -11.45 -4.11
CA SER A 41 10.21 -11.71 -2.82
C SER A 41 11.06 -12.64 -1.95
N PRO A 42 10.90 -12.62 -0.61
CA PRO A 42 11.65 -13.50 0.29
C PRO A 42 11.45 -14.99 0.01
N SER A 43 10.26 -15.39 -0.45
CA SER A 43 9.91 -16.79 -0.69
C SER A 43 10.35 -17.33 -2.06
N LEU A 44 10.50 -16.46 -3.06
CA LEU A 44 10.78 -16.87 -4.45
C LEU A 44 12.12 -16.30 -4.98
N GLY A 45 12.80 -15.45 -4.21
CA GLY A 45 13.97 -14.73 -4.69
C GLY A 45 13.62 -13.77 -5.83
N LEU A 46 14.52 -13.65 -6.81
CA LEU A 46 14.29 -12.85 -8.02
C LEU A 46 13.19 -13.47 -8.88
N ILE A 47 12.13 -12.69 -9.15
CA ILE A 47 10.97 -13.11 -9.96
C ILE A 47 11.12 -12.62 -11.40
N ARG A 48 11.68 -11.40 -11.58
CA ARG A 48 11.83 -10.77 -12.89
C ARG A 48 13.26 -10.23 -13.06
N GLU A 49 14.00 -10.78 -14.00
CA GLU A 49 15.34 -10.27 -14.38
C GLU A 49 15.23 -8.88 -15.06
N HIS A 50 14.18 -8.70 -15.88
CA HIS A 50 13.86 -7.42 -16.50
C HIS A 50 12.56 -6.88 -15.90
N TYR A 51 12.72 -5.98 -14.92
CA TYR A 51 11.60 -5.39 -14.22
C TYR A 51 11.30 -4.00 -14.78
N GLU A 52 10.20 -3.90 -15.54
CA GLU A 52 9.71 -2.67 -16.16
C GLU A 52 8.35 -2.26 -15.57
N PRO A 53 8.33 -1.55 -14.45
CA PRO A 53 7.10 -1.24 -13.71
C PRO A 53 6.10 -0.42 -14.54
N GLY A 54 6.56 0.47 -15.41
CA GLY A 54 5.70 1.25 -16.31
C GLY A 54 4.97 0.39 -17.34
N ALA A 55 5.68 -0.56 -17.97
CA ALA A 55 5.06 -1.50 -18.91
C ALA A 55 4.02 -2.39 -18.21
N ILE A 56 4.34 -2.88 -16.99
CA ILE A 56 3.42 -3.67 -16.18
C ILE A 56 2.19 -2.85 -15.82
N ALA A 57 2.36 -1.62 -15.30
CA ALA A 57 1.28 -0.72 -14.94
C ALA A 57 0.36 -0.40 -16.12
N THR A 58 0.93 -0.18 -17.32
CA THR A 58 0.17 0.01 -18.56
C THR A 58 -0.71 -1.20 -18.87
N VAL A 59 -0.20 -2.42 -18.72
CA VAL A 59 -0.98 -3.64 -18.94
C VAL A 59 -2.11 -3.76 -17.90
N TYR A 60 -1.80 -3.56 -16.62
CA TYR A 60 -2.76 -3.65 -15.51
C TYR A 60 -3.88 -2.61 -15.61
N SER A 61 -3.62 -1.48 -16.25
CA SER A 61 -4.61 -0.41 -16.47
C SER A 61 -5.70 -0.76 -17.48
N ARG A 62 -5.58 -1.90 -18.18
CA ARG A 62 -6.60 -2.32 -19.15
C ARG A 62 -7.88 -2.75 -18.45
N PRO A 63 -9.08 -2.35 -18.95
CA PRO A 63 -10.36 -2.65 -18.29
C PRO A 63 -10.63 -4.14 -18.03
N ALA A 64 -10.05 -5.01 -18.86
CA ALA A 64 -10.19 -6.47 -18.74
C ALA A 64 -9.67 -7.03 -17.40
N TYR A 65 -8.73 -6.34 -16.74
CA TYR A 65 -8.17 -6.78 -15.46
C TYR A 65 -9.00 -6.35 -14.25
N LYS A 66 -10.00 -5.46 -14.40
CA LYS A 66 -10.84 -4.94 -13.31
C LYS A 66 -10.01 -4.43 -12.13
N ALA A 67 -8.88 -3.79 -12.39
CA ALA A 67 -8.02 -3.28 -11.35
C ALA A 67 -8.64 -2.06 -10.68
N ALA A 68 -8.71 -2.07 -9.35
CA ALA A 68 -9.03 -0.91 -8.51
C ALA A 68 -7.81 -0.05 -8.24
N GLY A 69 -6.63 -0.65 -8.29
CA GLY A 69 -5.35 0.00 -8.08
C GLY A 69 -4.17 -0.91 -8.42
N ILE A 70 -2.99 -0.34 -8.38
CA ILE A 70 -1.73 -1.03 -8.57
C ILE A 70 -0.89 -0.86 -7.31
N SER A 71 -0.32 -1.93 -6.76
CA SER A 71 0.66 -1.84 -5.69
C SER A 71 2.08 -1.97 -6.24
N VAL A 72 3.01 -1.19 -5.71
CA VAL A 72 4.43 -1.26 -6.07
C VAL A 72 5.24 -1.48 -4.81
N LEU A 73 6.08 -2.53 -4.81
CA LEU A 73 6.98 -2.82 -3.70
C LEU A 73 8.07 -1.76 -3.63
N CYS A 74 8.18 -1.08 -2.47
CA CYS A 74 9.19 -0.06 -2.20
C CYS A 74 10.20 -0.50 -1.13
N GLU A 75 9.94 -1.60 -0.43
CA GLU A 75 10.82 -2.14 0.60
C GLU A 75 12.10 -2.74 -0.03
N PRO A 76 13.31 -2.20 0.29
CA PRO A 76 14.54 -2.57 -0.43
C PRO A 76 15.17 -3.88 0.04
N ASP A 77 15.14 -4.17 1.35
CA ASP A 77 15.98 -5.21 1.94
C ASP A 77 15.45 -6.63 1.68
N LYS A 78 14.13 -6.80 1.69
CA LYS A 78 13.47 -8.11 1.57
C LYS A 78 12.86 -8.35 0.19
N PHE A 79 12.41 -7.29 -0.46
CA PHE A 79 11.67 -7.37 -1.73
C PHE A 79 12.43 -6.74 -2.91
N GLY A 80 13.60 -6.16 -2.66
CA GLY A 80 14.37 -5.47 -3.69
C GLY A 80 13.61 -4.30 -4.33
N GLY A 81 12.73 -3.68 -3.54
CA GLY A 81 11.91 -2.55 -3.98
C GLY A 81 12.66 -1.23 -3.97
N ASP A 82 12.07 -0.23 -4.58
CA ASP A 82 12.54 1.15 -4.56
C ASP A 82 11.38 2.10 -4.90
N TYR A 83 11.55 3.39 -4.64
CA TYR A 83 10.59 4.43 -4.97
C TYR A 83 10.64 4.86 -6.46
N ASP A 84 11.75 4.64 -7.18
CA ASP A 84 11.81 4.93 -8.62
C ASP A 84 10.85 4.07 -9.46
N PRO A 85 10.70 2.74 -9.22
CA PRO A 85 9.62 1.93 -9.77
C PRO A 85 8.22 2.46 -9.45
N LEU A 86 7.99 2.98 -8.25
CA LEU A 86 6.72 3.61 -7.85
C LEU A 86 6.42 4.82 -8.73
N ALA A 87 7.38 5.75 -8.88
CA ALA A 87 7.23 6.93 -9.72
C ALA A 87 6.95 6.56 -11.18
N THR A 88 7.68 5.57 -11.71
CA THR A 88 7.50 5.07 -13.07
C THR A 88 6.10 4.50 -13.28
N ALA A 89 5.60 3.68 -12.36
CA ALA A 89 4.24 3.15 -12.42
C ALA A 89 3.20 4.26 -12.32
N ALA A 90 3.36 5.18 -11.36
CA ALA A 90 2.43 6.29 -11.14
C ALA A 90 2.28 7.21 -12.36
N ALA A 91 3.38 7.44 -13.09
CA ALA A 91 3.39 8.26 -14.31
C ALA A 91 2.73 7.59 -15.52
N THR A 92 2.58 6.26 -15.50
CA THR A 92 2.09 5.49 -16.67
C THR A 92 0.68 4.93 -16.52
N THR A 93 0.05 5.09 -15.34
CA THR A 93 -1.30 4.59 -15.06
C THR A 93 -2.26 5.71 -14.69
N HIS A 94 -3.54 5.52 -14.99
CA HIS A 94 -4.64 6.33 -14.46
C HIS A 94 -5.24 5.74 -13.15
N LEU A 95 -4.83 4.53 -12.78
CA LEU A 95 -5.27 3.87 -11.55
C LEU A 95 -4.51 4.43 -10.34
N PRO A 96 -5.12 4.42 -9.14
CA PRO A 96 -4.41 4.76 -7.92
C PRO A 96 -3.27 3.78 -7.65
N VAL A 97 -2.13 4.31 -7.19
CA VAL A 97 -0.93 3.53 -6.92
C VAL A 97 -0.66 3.47 -5.42
N LEU A 98 -0.58 2.24 -4.91
CA LEU A 98 -0.26 1.93 -3.51
C LEU A 98 1.25 1.77 -3.35
N CYS A 99 1.87 2.61 -2.54
CA CYS A 99 3.23 2.40 -2.03
C CYS A 99 3.19 1.25 -1.01
N LYS A 100 3.80 0.11 -1.36
CA LYS A 100 3.83 -1.06 -0.50
C LYS A 100 5.20 -1.18 0.17
N ASP A 101 5.28 -0.66 1.38
CA ASP A 101 6.49 -0.58 2.21
C ASP A 101 6.14 -0.85 3.67
N PHE A 102 7.11 -1.14 4.51
CA PHE A 102 6.97 -1.16 5.97
C PHE A 102 7.09 0.27 6.51
N ILE A 103 5.97 1.00 6.50
CA ILE A 103 5.95 2.40 6.93
C ILE A 103 5.91 2.49 8.45
N ILE A 104 6.96 3.08 9.01
CA ILE A 104 7.16 3.30 10.45
C ILE A 104 7.55 4.75 10.78
N ASP A 105 7.79 5.58 9.77
CA ASP A 105 8.28 6.96 9.91
C ASP A 105 7.56 7.88 8.92
N GLU A 106 7.30 9.12 9.34
CA GLU A 106 6.63 10.14 8.53
C GLU A 106 7.35 10.44 7.21
N VAL A 107 8.68 10.36 7.20
CA VAL A 107 9.46 10.59 5.99
C VAL A 107 9.10 9.64 4.85
N GLN A 108 8.66 8.41 5.19
CA GLN A 108 8.21 7.44 4.18
C GLN A 108 6.88 7.85 3.54
N LEU A 109 5.98 8.53 4.28
CA LEU A 109 4.74 9.08 3.75
C LEU A 109 5.01 10.24 2.79
N TYR A 110 5.88 11.16 3.18
CA TYR A 110 6.32 12.25 2.30
C TYR A 110 6.98 11.71 1.04
N ALA A 111 7.88 10.73 1.17
CA ALA A 111 8.50 10.08 0.03
C ALA A 111 7.47 9.37 -0.86
N ALA A 112 6.55 8.61 -0.28
CA ALA A 112 5.48 7.95 -1.05
C ALA A 112 4.69 8.97 -1.89
N ARG A 113 4.28 10.10 -1.29
CA ARG A 113 3.57 11.13 -2.04
C ARG A 113 4.44 11.82 -3.09
N TYR A 114 5.68 12.15 -2.76
CA TYR A 114 6.65 12.76 -3.66
C TYR A 114 6.87 11.90 -4.92
N TYR A 115 7.00 10.59 -4.74
CA TYR A 115 7.15 9.63 -5.84
C TYR A 115 5.82 9.20 -6.49
N GLY A 116 4.70 9.86 -6.15
CA GLY A 116 3.44 9.75 -6.87
C GLY A 116 2.48 8.67 -6.36
N ALA A 117 2.67 8.15 -5.14
CA ALA A 117 1.67 7.28 -4.51
C ALA A 117 0.35 8.00 -4.27
N ASP A 118 -0.73 7.26 -4.32
CA ASP A 118 -2.10 7.68 -4.00
C ASP A 118 -2.63 6.97 -2.75
N ALA A 119 -1.96 5.88 -2.38
CA ALA A 119 -2.26 5.13 -1.17
C ALA A 119 -0.98 4.57 -0.55
N VAL A 120 -1.04 4.26 0.74
CA VAL A 120 0.04 3.65 1.53
C VAL A 120 -0.47 2.47 2.34
N LEU A 121 0.44 1.56 2.69
CA LEU A 121 0.19 0.43 3.57
C LEU A 121 0.58 0.81 5.01
N LEU A 122 -0.34 0.67 5.96
CA LEU A 122 -0.04 0.71 7.39
C LEU A 122 -0.41 -0.63 8.04
N MET A 123 0.55 -1.26 8.73
CA MET A 123 0.40 -2.60 9.29
C MET A 123 0.21 -2.53 10.81
N LEU A 124 -0.90 -3.04 11.35
CA LEU A 124 -1.13 -3.08 12.80
C LEU A 124 -0.28 -4.11 13.54
N SER A 125 0.31 -5.06 12.82
CA SER A 125 1.34 -5.97 13.36
C SER A 125 2.67 -5.28 13.64
N VAL A 126 2.90 -4.09 13.09
CA VAL A 126 4.15 -3.32 13.20
C VAL A 126 3.95 -2.07 14.06
N LEU A 127 2.80 -1.39 13.91
CA LEU A 127 2.50 -0.11 14.53
C LEU A 127 1.64 -0.28 15.79
N ASN A 128 1.95 0.46 16.85
CA ASN A 128 1.03 0.65 17.96
C ASN A 128 -0.08 1.67 17.61
N ASP A 129 -1.06 1.86 18.50
CA ASP A 129 -2.23 2.71 18.24
C ASP A 129 -1.86 4.20 18.04
N GLU A 130 -0.87 4.70 18.78
CA GLU A 130 -0.38 6.08 18.68
C GLU A 130 0.36 6.31 17.37
N GLU A 131 1.26 5.41 16.99
CA GLU A 131 1.99 5.45 15.73
C GLU A 131 1.05 5.38 14.53
N TYR A 132 0.08 4.43 14.56
CA TYR A 132 -0.91 4.31 13.51
C TYR A 132 -1.76 5.58 13.37
N THR A 133 -2.26 6.14 14.47
CA THR A 133 -3.08 7.36 14.47
C THR A 133 -2.30 8.54 13.89
N ARG A 134 -1.05 8.70 14.30
CA ARG A 134 -0.17 9.78 13.81
C ARG A 134 0.11 9.63 12.31
N LEU A 135 0.50 8.44 11.87
CA LEU A 135 0.83 8.19 10.46
C LEU A 135 -0.41 8.25 9.56
N SER A 136 -1.55 7.74 10.01
CA SER A 136 -2.79 7.82 9.22
C SER A 136 -3.30 9.24 9.08
N ALA A 137 -3.19 10.09 10.12
CA ALA A 137 -3.54 11.50 10.04
C ALA A 137 -2.64 12.26 9.05
N LEU A 138 -1.33 11.98 9.04
CA LEU A 138 -0.42 12.57 8.07
C LEU A 138 -0.71 12.08 6.65
N ALA A 139 -1.00 10.79 6.45
CA ALA A 139 -1.39 10.26 5.15
C ALA A 139 -2.64 10.97 4.61
N GLU A 140 -3.67 11.17 5.44
CA GLU A 140 -4.88 11.91 5.06
C GLU A 140 -4.56 13.38 4.71
N HIS A 141 -3.67 14.03 5.47
CA HIS A 141 -3.22 15.39 5.18
C HIS A 141 -2.55 15.50 3.79
N LEU A 142 -1.75 14.49 3.43
CA LEU A 142 -1.09 14.39 2.13
C LEU A 142 -2.02 13.91 0.99
N GLY A 143 -3.28 13.60 1.28
CA GLY A 143 -4.24 13.07 0.32
C GLY A 143 -3.98 11.62 -0.07
N LEU A 144 -3.34 10.84 0.80
CA LEU A 144 -3.09 9.43 0.61
C LEU A 144 -4.19 8.59 1.26
N ASP A 145 -4.74 7.62 0.53
CA ASP A 145 -5.56 6.58 1.14
C ASP A 145 -4.68 5.63 1.98
N VAL A 146 -5.27 5.08 3.05
CA VAL A 146 -4.56 4.13 3.92
C VAL A 146 -5.18 2.74 3.79
N LEU A 147 -4.43 1.79 3.24
CA LEU A 147 -4.72 0.36 3.35
C LEU A 147 -4.19 -0.14 4.69
N THR A 148 -5.09 -0.47 5.61
CA THR A 148 -4.74 -0.96 6.93
C THR A 148 -4.66 -2.48 6.92
N GLU A 149 -3.45 -3.03 7.04
CA GLU A 149 -3.26 -4.49 7.07
C GLU A 149 -3.45 -5.04 8.48
N VAL A 150 -4.22 -6.12 8.56
CA VAL A 150 -4.52 -6.88 9.77
C VAL A 150 -4.30 -8.38 9.53
N ILE A 151 -3.84 -9.10 10.56
CA ILE A 151 -3.56 -10.53 10.50
C ILE A 151 -4.49 -11.39 11.35
N ASP A 152 -5.16 -10.77 12.34
CA ASP A 152 -6.03 -11.47 13.29
C ASP A 152 -7.20 -10.62 13.77
N GLU A 153 -8.03 -11.21 14.63
CA GLU A 153 -9.21 -10.55 15.20
C GLU A 153 -8.85 -9.35 16.09
N ALA A 154 -7.78 -9.44 16.86
CA ALA A 154 -7.36 -8.36 17.75
C ALA A 154 -6.94 -7.12 16.93
N GLU A 155 -6.19 -7.32 15.86
CA GLU A 155 -5.81 -6.25 14.94
C GLU A 155 -7.02 -5.71 14.15
N ALA A 156 -7.95 -6.57 13.71
CA ALA A 156 -9.16 -6.13 13.04
C ALA A 156 -10.05 -5.26 13.95
N GLN A 157 -10.19 -5.63 15.22
CA GLN A 157 -10.88 -4.80 16.22
C GLN A 157 -10.16 -3.47 16.47
N ARG A 158 -8.81 -3.49 16.51
CA ARG A 158 -8.01 -2.26 16.63
C ARG A 158 -8.24 -1.35 15.41
N ALA A 159 -8.17 -1.89 14.19
CA ALA A 159 -8.43 -1.15 12.96
C ALA A 159 -9.78 -0.45 12.97
N ALA A 160 -10.84 -1.17 13.38
CA ALA A 160 -12.19 -0.61 13.50
C ALA A 160 -12.25 0.54 14.52
N ARG A 161 -11.66 0.37 15.72
CA ARG A 161 -11.62 1.43 16.74
C ARG A 161 -10.83 2.66 16.30
N LEU A 162 -9.77 2.46 15.53
CA LEU A 162 -8.91 3.52 15.02
C LEU A 162 -9.46 4.19 13.74
N GLY A 163 -10.63 3.75 13.26
CA GLY A 163 -11.33 4.38 12.13
C GLY A 163 -10.74 4.05 10.77
N ALA A 164 -10.08 2.90 10.62
CA ALA A 164 -9.58 2.45 9.33
C ALA A 164 -10.72 2.35 8.29
N LYS A 165 -10.48 2.87 7.08
CA LYS A 165 -11.48 2.89 6.01
C LYS A 165 -11.31 1.72 5.03
N ILE A 166 -10.07 1.27 4.79
CA ILE A 166 -9.75 0.14 3.92
C ILE A 166 -9.05 -0.93 4.74
N PHE A 167 -9.65 -2.11 4.81
CA PHE A 167 -9.09 -3.26 5.51
C PHE A 167 -8.38 -4.18 4.53
N GLY A 168 -7.11 -4.46 4.80
CA GLY A 168 -6.32 -5.48 4.13
C GLY A 168 -6.13 -6.69 5.04
N VAL A 169 -6.73 -7.82 4.71
CA VAL A 169 -6.52 -9.05 5.49
C VAL A 169 -5.36 -9.83 4.91
N ASN A 170 -4.27 -9.97 5.68
CA ASN A 170 -3.15 -10.80 5.27
C ASN A 170 -3.42 -12.27 5.63
N HIS A 171 -3.60 -13.12 4.61
CA HIS A 171 -3.80 -14.55 4.80
C HIS A 171 -2.54 -15.29 5.22
N ARG A 172 -1.35 -14.71 5.01
CA ARG A 172 -0.09 -15.30 5.43
C ARG A 172 0.26 -14.86 6.84
N ASN A 173 0.54 -15.83 7.70
CA ASN A 173 1.16 -15.55 8.99
C ASN A 173 2.63 -15.17 8.75
N LEU A 174 3.06 -14.00 9.23
CA LEU A 174 4.41 -13.50 9.01
C LEU A 174 5.47 -14.20 9.89
N HIS A 175 5.07 -14.95 10.92
CA HIS A 175 5.97 -15.67 11.81
C HIS A 175 6.37 -17.04 11.28
N ASP A 176 5.39 -17.80 10.75
CA ASP A 176 5.58 -19.19 10.32
C ASP A 176 5.31 -19.42 8.82
N LEU A 177 4.91 -18.37 8.10
CA LEU A 177 4.59 -18.33 6.67
C LEU A 177 3.40 -19.23 6.26
N THR A 178 2.64 -19.76 7.20
CA THR A 178 1.40 -20.51 6.92
C THR A 178 0.35 -19.61 6.28
N ILE A 179 -0.52 -20.22 5.46
CA ILE A 179 -1.60 -19.50 4.77
C ILE A 179 -2.94 -20.03 5.27
N ASP A 180 -3.80 -19.11 5.70
CA ASP A 180 -5.18 -19.36 6.09
C ASP A 180 -6.12 -18.57 5.17
N LEU A 181 -6.77 -19.25 4.21
CA LEU A 181 -7.64 -18.62 3.23
C LEU A 181 -9.03 -18.24 3.81
N ASP A 182 -9.41 -18.80 4.94
CA ASP A 182 -10.69 -18.48 5.59
C ASP A 182 -10.65 -17.22 6.43
N ARG A 183 -9.45 -16.68 6.68
CA ARG A 183 -9.22 -15.51 7.52
C ARG A 183 -10.04 -14.29 7.09
N SER A 184 -10.14 -14.00 5.80
CA SER A 184 -10.95 -12.87 5.32
C SER A 184 -12.42 -13.01 5.70
N ALA A 185 -13.01 -14.20 5.57
CA ALA A 185 -14.42 -14.43 5.94
C ALA A 185 -14.63 -14.23 7.45
N GLN A 186 -13.67 -14.67 8.27
CA GLN A 186 -13.72 -14.52 9.73
C GLN A 186 -13.61 -13.05 10.16
N LEU A 187 -12.75 -12.26 9.50
CA LEU A 187 -12.47 -10.88 9.88
C LEU A 187 -13.38 -9.85 9.20
N ALA A 188 -14.10 -10.21 8.14
CA ALA A 188 -14.96 -9.30 7.40
C ALA A 188 -16.00 -8.54 8.26
N ARG A 189 -16.48 -9.16 9.38
CA ARG A 189 -17.43 -8.56 10.32
C ARG A 189 -16.92 -7.30 11.02
N PHE A 190 -15.60 -7.04 11.01
CA PHE A 190 -14.98 -5.87 11.65
C PHE A 190 -14.73 -4.73 10.66
N ALA A 191 -14.80 -5.02 9.36
CA ALA A 191 -14.65 -3.99 8.34
C ALA A 191 -15.86 -3.04 8.34
N PRO A 192 -15.70 -1.77 7.91
CA PRO A 192 -16.81 -0.85 7.72
C PRO A 192 -17.90 -1.46 6.81
N ALA A 193 -19.17 -1.12 7.10
CA ALA A 193 -20.31 -1.72 6.37
C ALA A 193 -20.53 -1.13 4.96
N ASP A 194 -19.84 -0.06 4.61
CA ASP A 194 -20.02 0.76 3.39
C ASP A 194 -18.71 1.05 2.64
#